data_17405357ea05a1d093a0d085894f42a6
#
_entry.id   17405357ea05a1d093a0d085894f42a6
#
_cell.length_a   1.000
_cell.length_b   1.000
_cell.length_c   1.000
_cell.angle_alpha   90.00
_cell.angle_beta   90.00
_cell.angle_gamma   90.00
#
_symmetry.space_group_name_H-M   'P 1'
#
loop_
_entity.id
_entity.type
_entity.pdbx_description
1 polymer ?
#
loop_
_entity_poly.entity_id
_entity_poly.type
_entity_poly.pdbx_seq_one_letter_code
_entity_poly.pdbx_strand_id
1 'polypeptide(L)'
;MLASPLVANLPAGATMIATNVISPFLVPLKITLLAGFLLALPVVLYQVWAFVAPGLYSHEKKMVLPLVVSSTVLFFLGVAFCYFFVFGQVFKFIQGFAPKSITAAPDIEAYLSFVMTMFIAFGAAFEVPVAVVVLARLGVVTIEQLKKWRGYFIVGAFVVSAVITPPDVVSQLALAIPMCLLYELGIWCAKLFIKHTKAPDAEPETKVDGTA
;
A
#
# COMPACT_ATOMS: atom_id res chain seq x y z
N MET A 1 -17.30 6.35 -13.96
CA MET A 1 -16.30 6.92 -13.04
C MET A 1 -14.98 6.14 -12.99
N LEU A 2 -14.93 4.81 -12.77
CA LEU A 2 -13.64 4.06 -12.72
C LEU A 2 -12.86 4.07 -14.03
N ALA A 3 -13.52 4.09 -15.18
CA ALA A 3 -12.89 4.16 -16.50
C ALA A 3 -12.47 5.59 -16.92
N SER A 4 -12.86 6.61 -16.15
CA SER A 4 -12.61 8.03 -16.46
C SER A 4 -11.14 8.36 -16.73
N PRO A 5 -10.15 7.88 -15.92
CA PRO A 5 -8.74 8.18 -16.16
C PRO A 5 -8.21 7.60 -17.47
N LEU A 6 -8.68 6.44 -17.89
CA LEU A 6 -8.29 5.84 -19.17
C LEU A 6 -8.98 6.57 -20.33
N VAL A 7 -10.31 6.75 -20.25
CA VAL A 7 -11.08 7.38 -21.33
C VAL A 7 -10.60 8.81 -21.60
N ALA A 8 -10.21 9.55 -20.56
CA ALA A 8 -9.65 10.90 -20.71
C ALA A 8 -8.31 10.93 -21.46
N ASN A 9 -7.59 9.82 -21.49
CA ASN A 9 -6.30 9.70 -22.18
C ASN A 9 -6.40 8.90 -23.50
N LEU A 10 -7.55 8.36 -23.88
CA LEU A 10 -7.72 7.68 -25.17
C LEU A 10 -7.78 8.67 -26.33
N PRO A 11 -7.27 8.28 -27.52
CA PRO A 11 -7.45 9.07 -28.74
C PRO A 11 -8.94 9.30 -29.03
N ALA A 12 -9.25 10.45 -29.67
CA ALA A 12 -10.62 10.80 -30.03
C ALA A 12 -11.26 9.69 -30.90
N GLY A 13 -12.38 9.13 -30.44
CA GLY A 13 -13.09 8.05 -31.15
C GLY A 13 -12.67 6.63 -30.74
N ALA A 14 -11.66 6.44 -29.89
CA ALA A 14 -11.34 5.11 -29.38
C ALA A 14 -12.35 4.67 -28.31
N THR A 15 -12.83 3.42 -28.43
CA THR A 15 -13.75 2.79 -27.47
C THR A 15 -13.10 1.58 -26.84
N MET A 16 -13.49 1.29 -25.59
CA MET A 16 -13.10 0.03 -24.94
C MET A 16 -13.82 -1.16 -25.60
N ILE A 17 -13.13 -2.25 -25.74
CA ILE A 17 -13.68 -3.50 -26.29
C ILE A 17 -13.77 -4.55 -25.20
N ALA A 18 -14.71 -5.49 -25.35
CA ALA A 18 -14.78 -6.71 -24.59
C ALA A 18 -14.26 -7.84 -25.48
N THR A 19 -13.09 -8.36 -25.19
CA THR A 19 -12.47 -9.43 -25.99
C THR A 19 -13.03 -10.81 -25.64
N ASN A 20 -13.53 -10.97 -24.41
CA ASN A 20 -14.08 -12.23 -23.94
C ASN A 20 -15.62 -12.17 -23.90
N VAL A 21 -16.30 -13.25 -24.31
CA VAL A 21 -17.77 -13.35 -24.35
C VAL A 21 -18.42 -13.15 -22.97
N ILE A 22 -17.74 -13.54 -21.89
CA ILE A 22 -18.23 -13.42 -20.51
C ILE A 22 -17.86 -12.10 -19.83
N SER A 23 -17.02 -11.27 -20.44
CA SER A 23 -16.61 -9.98 -19.87
C SER A 23 -17.79 -9.05 -19.48
N PRO A 24 -18.88 -8.94 -20.27
CA PRO A 24 -20.02 -8.11 -19.88
C PRO A 24 -20.68 -8.52 -18.56
N PHE A 25 -20.56 -9.79 -18.18
CA PHE A 25 -21.04 -10.31 -16.89
C PHE A 25 -19.99 -10.17 -15.80
N LEU A 26 -18.71 -10.48 -16.09
CA LEU A 26 -17.62 -10.44 -15.09
C LEU A 26 -17.28 -9.01 -14.65
N VAL A 27 -17.37 -8.03 -15.55
CA VAL A 27 -17.03 -6.63 -15.22
C VAL A 27 -17.92 -6.06 -14.11
N PRO A 28 -19.26 -6.10 -14.19
CA PRO A 28 -20.13 -5.66 -13.09
C PRO A 28 -19.90 -6.46 -11.81
N LEU A 29 -19.65 -7.77 -11.91
CA LEU A 29 -19.39 -8.63 -10.76
C LEU A 29 -18.11 -8.20 -10.04
N LYS A 30 -17.02 -7.98 -10.76
CA LYS A 30 -15.75 -7.48 -10.19
C LYS A 30 -15.91 -6.11 -9.53
N ILE A 31 -16.68 -5.20 -10.13
CA ILE A 31 -16.95 -3.87 -9.55
C ILE A 31 -17.75 -3.98 -8.25
N THR A 32 -18.76 -4.83 -8.20
CA THR A 32 -19.56 -5.03 -6.97
C THR A 32 -18.74 -5.69 -5.88
N LEU A 33 -17.85 -6.64 -6.20
CA LEU A 33 -16.92 -7.24 -5.25
C LEU A 33 -15.95 -6.20 -4.69
N LEU A 34 -15.36 -5.35 -5.54
CA LEU A 34 -14.48 -4.27 -5.10
C LEU A 34 -15.23 -3.30 -4.18
N ALA A 35 -16.42 -2.87 -4.57
CA ALA A 35 -17.25 -1.97 -3.74
C ALA A 35 -17.60 -2.61 -2.39
N GLY A 36 -17.99 -3.88 -2.39
CA GLY A 36 -18.25 -4.65 -1.16
C GLY A 36 -17.02 -4.76 -0.27
N PHE A 37 -15.84 -5.03 -0.86
CA PHE A 37 -14.57 -5.05 -0.14
C PHE A 37 -14.24 -3.69 0.50
N LEU A 38 -14.37 -2.59 -0.26
CA LEU A 38 -14.11 -1.25 0.26
C LEU A 38 -15.07 -0.85 1.38
N LEU A 39 -16.34 -1.26 1.31
CA LEU A 39 -17.31 -1.05 2.40
C LEU A 39 -16.99 -1.89 3.64
N ALA A 40 -16.52 -3.12 3.45
CA ALA A 40 -16.11 -4.01 4.54
C ALA A 40 -14.72 -3.69 5.10
N LEU A 41 -13.97 -2.78 4.47
CA LEU A 41 -12.57 -2.48 4.78
C LEU A 41 -12.31 -2.18 6.27
N PRO A 42 -13.12 -1.35 6.97
CA PRO A 42 -12.90 -1.10 8.40
C PRO A 42 -12.94 -2.38 9.23
N VAL A 43 -13.82 -3.32 8.89
CA VAL A 43 -13.95 -4.61 9.57
C VAL A 43 -12.75 -5.50 9.23
N VAL A 44 -12.33 -5.52 7.97
CA VAL A 44 -11.15 -6.29 7.53
C VAL A 44 -9.90 -5.79 8.24
N LEU A 45 -9.66 -4.49 8.29
CA LEU A 45 -8.52 -3.88 8.98
C LEU A 45 -8.56 -4.15 10.48
N TYR A 46 -9.76 -4.08 11.09
CA TYR A 46 -9.93 -4.47 12.49
C TYR A 46 -9.48 -5.91 12.73
N GLN A 47 -9.88 -6.86 11.87
CA GLN A 47 -9.48 -8.27 11.99
C GLN A 47 -7.98 -8.46 11.79
N VAL A 48 -7.38 -7.79 10.80
CA VAL A 48 -5.94 -7.84 10.54
C VAL A 48 -5.18 -7.32 11.76
N TRP A 49 -5.54 -6.16 12.30
CA TRP A 49 -4.86 -5.61 13.47
C TRP A 49 -5.11 -6.41 14.75
N ALA A 50 -6.31 -6.99 14.90
CA ALA A 50 -6.60 -7.91 16.00
C ALA A 50 -5.72 -9.16 15.97
N PHE A 51 -5.38 -9.65 14.77
CA PHE A 51 -4.50 -10.80 14.60
C PHE A 51 -3.02 -10.44 14.79
N VAL A 52 -2.57 -9.30 14.26
CA VAL A 52 -1.16 -8.89 14.28
C VAL A 52 -0.74 -8.36 15.65
N ALA A 53 -1.64 -7.71 16.38
CA ALA A 53 -1.33 -7.02 17.63
C ALA A 53 -2.13 -7.54 18.83
N PRO A 54 -2.07 -8.87 19.17
CA PRO A 54 -2.78 -9.39 20.34
C PRO A 54 -2.31 -8.77 21.65
N GLY A 55 -1.03 -8.37 21.74
CA GLY A 55 -0.47 -7.65 22.89
C GLY A 55 -1.06 -6.27 23.13
N LEU A 56 -1.54 -5.59 22.08
CA LEU A 56 -2.19 -4.28 22.19
C LEU A 56 -3.58 -4.41 22.84
N TYR A 57 -4.25 -5.56 22.66
CA TYR A 57 -5.58 -5.83 23.20
C TYR A 57 -5.58 -6.09 24.71
N SER A 58 -4.47 -6.57 25.29
CA SER A 58 -4.41 -6.90 26.71
C SER A 58 -4.25 -5.68 27.61
N HIS A 59 -3.60 -4.62 27.15
CA HIS A 59 -3.27 -3.45 27.98
C HIS A 59 -3.96 -2.15 27.57
N GLU A 60 -4.33 -1.94 26.29
CA GLU A 60 -4.88 -0.66 25.82
C GLU A 60 -6.00 -0.83 24.78
N LYS A 61 -7.13 -1.42 25.17
CA LYS A 61 -8.32 -1.55 24.30
C LYS A 61 -8.78 -0.22 23.68
N LYS A 62 -8.48 0.91 24.33
CA LYS A 62 -8.82 2.27 23.84
C LYS A 62 -8.03 2.67 22.60
N MET A 63 -6.90 2.03 22.30
CA MET A 63 -6.06 2.38 21.13
C MET A 63 -6.45 1.66 19.84
N VAL A 64 -7.25 0.60 19.94
CA VAL A 64 -7.67 -0.17 18.76
C VAL A 64 -8.56 0.65 17.83
N LEU A 65 -9.49 1.40 18.39
CA LEU A 65 -10.41 2.23 17.60
C LEU A 65 -9.66 3.31 16.78
N PRO A 66 -8.81 4.17 17.37
CA PRO A 66 -8.05 5.14 16.59
C PRO A 66 -7.08 4.48 15.59
N LEU A 67 -6.56 3.28 15.90
CA LEU A 67 -5.73 2.51 14.97
C LEU A 67 -6.52 2.10 13.72
N VAL A 68 -7.69 1.50 13.89
CA VAL A 68 -8.55 1.07 12.77
C VAL A 68 -9.05 2.27 11.96
N VAL A 69 -9.42 3.37 12.62
CA VAL A 69 -9.83 4.59 11.93
C VAL A 69 -8.69 5.17 11.12
N SER A 70 -7.48 5.29 11.68
CA SER A 70 -6.32 5.80 10.95
C SER A 70 -5.93 4.91 9.76
N SER A 71 -5.94 3.59 9.94
CA SER A 71 -5.73 2.60 8.87
C SER A 71 -6.77 2.77 7.78
N THR A 72 -8.04 2.81 8.12
CA THR A 72 -9.12 2.99 7.13
C THR A 72 -8.93 4.29 6.32
N VAL A 73 -8.62 5.40 7.00
CA VAL A 73 -8.37 6.68 6.33
C VAL A 73 -7.15 6.62 5.43
N LEU A 74 -6.04 6.03 5.90
CA LEU A 74 -4.82 5.89 5.09
C LEU A 74 -5.04 5.00 3.88
N PHE A 75 -5.76 3.89 4.02
CA PHE A 75 -6.09 3.02 2.89
C PHE A 75 -6.87 3.78 1.81
N PHE A 76 -7.92 4.51 2.19
CA PHE A 76 -8.68 5.32 1.23
C PHE A 76 -7.86 6.45 0.63
N LEU A 77 -6.94 7.05 1.38
CA LEU A 77 -5.97 8.01 0.85
C LEU A 77 -5.05 7.35 -0.19
N GLY A 78 -4.61 6.12 0.04
CA GLY A 78 -3.83 5.34 -0.92
C GLY A 78 -4.59 5.07 -2.21
N VAL A 79 -5.87 4.67 -2.11
CA VAL A 79 -6.76 4.49 -3.27
C VAL A 79 -6.96 5.81 -4.03
N ALA A 80 -7.21 6.91 -3.31
CA ALA A 80 -7.36 8.23 -3.91
C ALA A 80 -6.07 8.71 -4.58
N PHE A 81 -4.92 8.52 -3.94
CA PHE A 81 -3.61 8.83 -4.52
C PHE A 81 -3.37 8.05 -5.82
N CYS A 82 -3.67 6.75 -5.83
CA CYS A 82 -3.60 5.93 -7.03
C CYS A 82 -4.48 6.48 -8.15
N TYR A 83 -5.73 6.83 -7.84
CA TYR A 83 -6.70 7.31 -8.82
C TYR A 83 -6.30 8.65 -9.44
N PHE A 84 -5.93 9.64 -8.61
CA PHE A 84 -5.69 11.00 -9.08
C PHE A 84 -4.28 11.22 -9.65
N PHE A 85 -3.27 10.56 -9.09
CA PHE A 85 -1.87 10.78 -9.47
C PHE A 85 -1.32 9.67 -10.34
N VAL A 86 -1.45 8.41 -9.91
CA VAL A 86 -0.74 7.31 -10.54
C VAL A 86 -1.32 6.98 -11.91
N PHE A 87 -2.64 6.82 -12.01
CA PHE A 87 -3.27 6.46 -13.27
C PHE A 87 -3.02 7.50 -14.38
N GLY A 88 -3.04 8.79 -14.04
CA GLY A 88 -2.72 9.83 -15.01
C GLY A 88 -1.32 9.70 -15.60
N GLN A 89 -0.33 9.36 -14.76
CA GLN A 89 1.06 9.20 -15.20
C GLN A 89 1.26 7.90 -15.99
N VAL A 90 0.71 6.79 -15.48
CA VAL A 90 0.84 5.47 -16.11
C VAL A 90 0.21 5.46 -17.50
N PHE A 91 -1.00 6.00 -17.66
CA PHE A 91 -1.67 6.00 -18.97
C PHE A 91 -1.03 6.96 -19.96
N LYS A 92 -0.54 8.12 -19.53
CA LYS A 92 0.26 9.01 -20.39
C LYS A 92 1.53 8.33 -20.88
N PHE A 93 2.21 7.60 -20.00
CA PHE A 93 3.42 6.89 -20.36
C PHE A 93 3.15 5.78 -21.38
N ILE A 94 2.17 4.91 -21.12
CA ILE A 94 1.79 3.81 -22.01
C ILE A 94 1.42 4.34 -23.40
N GLN A 95 0.66 5.43 -23.48
CA GLN A 95 0.28 6.04 -24.75
C GLN A 95 1.44 6.70 -25.47
N GLY A 96 2.41 7.26 -24.73
CA GLY A 96 3.62 7.84 -25.30
C GLY A 96 4.50 6.83 -26.05
N PHE A 97 4.41 5.55 -25.69
CA PHE A 97 5.13 4.45 -26.35
C PHE A 97 4.32 3.72 -27.41
N ALA A 98 3.01 3.97 -27.49
CA ALA A 98 2.17 3.34 -28.51
C ALA A 98 2.55 3.86 -29.91
N PRO A 99 2.89 2.97 -30.87
CA PRO A 99 3.15 3.38 -32.25
C PRO A 99 1.91 4.06 -32.84
N LYS A 100 2.10 5.18 -33.55
CA LYS A 100 1.00 5.94 -34.17
C LYS A 100 0.18 5.14 -35.19
N SER A 101 0.70 4.02 -35.65
CA SER A 101 0.06 3.10 -36.59
C SER A 101 -0.91 2.10 -35.95
N ILE A 102 -0.98 2.05 -34.61
CA ILE A 102 -1.83 1.10 -33.89
C ILE A 102 -2.95 1.87 -33.20
N THR A 103 -4.20 1.54 -33.53
CA THR A 103 -5.37 2.06 -32.80
C THR A 103 -5.50 1.30 -31.47
N ALA A 104 -5.26 1.99 -30.36
CA ALA A 104 -5.41 1.40 -29.04
C ALA A 104 -6.89 1.16 -28.76
N ALA A 105 -7.29 -0.11 -28.66
CA ALA A 105 -8.61 -0.55 -28.21
C ALA A 105 -8.43 -1.41 -26.95
N PRO A 106 -8.32 -0.79 -25.76
CA PRO A 106 -8.05 -1.53 -24.52
C PRO A 106 -9.22 -2.41 -24.14
N ASP A 107 -8.92 -3.63 -23.68
CA ASP A 107 -9.91 -4.55 -23.13
C ASP A 107 -10.40 -4.08 -21.77
N ILE A 108 -11.72 -3.97 -21.62
CA ILE A 108 -12.38 -3.48 -20.40
C ILE A 108 -12.10 -4.38 -19.19
N GLU A 109 -12.00 -5.70 -19.38
CA GLU A 109 -11.77 -6.65 -18.30
C GLU A 109 -10.32 -6.59 -17.80
N ALA A 110 -9.36 -6.54 -18.72
CA ALA A 110 -7.94 -6.39 -18.39
C ALA A 110 -7.69 -5.05 -17.68
N TYR A 111 -8.29 -3.97 -18.20
CA TYR A 111 -8.22 -2.67 -17.56
C TYR A 111 -8.78 -2.68 -16.13
N LEU A 112 -9.97 -3.21 -15.93
CA LEU A 112 -10.60 -3.26 -14.61
C LEU A 112 -9.76 -4.09 -13.62
N SER A 113 -9.24 -5.23 -14.06
CA SER A 113 -8.37 -6.08 -13.23
C SER A 113 -7.10 -5.33 -12.81
N PHE A 114 -6.49 -4.57 -13.72
CA PHE A 114 -5.36 -3.70 -13.43
C PHE A 114 -5.72 -2.63 -12.38
N VAL A 115 -6.83 -1.91 -12.58
CA VAL A 115 -7.31 -0.87 -11.65
C VAL A 115 -7.54 -1.45 -10.25
N MET A 116 -8.20 -2.60 -10.15
CA MET A 116 -8.47 -3.25 -8.87
C MET A 116 -7.18 -3.64 -8.15
N THR A 117 -6.23 -4.23 -8.87
CA THR A 117 -4.92 -4.61 -8.33
C THR A 117 -4.17 -3.38 -7.81
N MET A 118 -4.16 -2.30 -8.58
CA MET A 118 -3.50 -1.05 -8.19
C MET A 118 -4.16 -0.40 -6.97
N PHE A 119 -5.50 -0.39 -6.87
CA PHE A 119 -6.20 0.15 -5.69
C PHE A 119 -5.86 -0.62 -4.43
N ILE A 120 -5.86 -1.95 -4.49
CA ILE A 120 -5.50 -2.79 -3.34
C ILE A 120 -4.03 -2.58 -2.98
N ALA A 121 -3.14 -2.54 -3.97
CA ALA A 121 -1.71 -2.35 -3.75
C ALA A 121 -1.38 -1.00 -3.11
N PHE A 122 -1.95 0.10 -3.63
CA PHE A 122 -1.74 1.43 -3.05
C PHE A 122 -2.43 1.58 -1.70
N GLY A 123 -3.65 1.04 -1.53
CA GLY A 123 -4.30 0.99 -0.24
C GLY A 123 -3.44 0.28 0.81
N ALA A 124 -2.92 -0.91 0.50
CA ALA A 124 -2.03 -1.66 1.38
C ALA A 124 -0.67 -0.97 1.60
N ALA A 125 -0.11 -0.31 0.58
CA ALA A 125 1.13 0.46 0.71
C ALA A 125 1.00 1.61 1.71
N PHE A 126 -0.16 2.25 1.76
CA PHE A 126 -0.45 3.33 2.71
C PHE A 126 -0.65 2.83 4.15
N GLU A 127 -0.80 1.51 4.38
CA GLU A 127 -0.77 0.91 5.72
C GLU A 127 0.66 0.80 6.30
N VAL A 128 1.71 0.94 5.50
CA VAL A 128 3.10 0.83 5.95
C VAL A 128 3.41 1.73 7.16
N PRO A 129 3.05 3.02 7.22
CA PRO A 129 3.31 3.85 8.39
C PRO A 129 2.65 3.32 9.66
N VAL A 130 1.41 2.82 9.54
CA VAL A 130 0.67 2.26 10.68
C VAL A 130 1.34 0.98 11.15
N ALA A 131 1.72 0.09 10.22
CA ALA A 131 2.43 -1.15 10.55
C ALA A 131 3.75 -0.86 11.29
N VAL A 132 4.54 0.11 10.82
CA VAL A 132 5.79 0.52 11.46
C VAL A 132 5.56 1.02 12.89
N VAL A 133 4.56 1.89 13.08
CA VAL A 133 4.23 2.45 14.40
C VAL A 133 3.74 1.35 15.35
N VAL A 134 2.89 0.44 14.89
CA VAL A 134 2.37 -0.66 15.70
C VAL A 134 3.48 -1.62 16.11
N LEU A 135 4.31 -2.07 15.17
CA LEU A 135 5.41 -2.99 15.46
C LEU A 135 6.42 -2.39 16.44
N ALA A 136 6.72 -1.09 16.28
CA ALA A 136 7.60 -0.39 17.20
C ALA A 136 6.97 -0.20 18.59
N ARG A 137 5.65 0.04 18.70
CA ARG A 137 4.93 0.11 19.99
C ARG A 137 4.86 -1.21 20.72
N LEU A 138 4.69 -2.31 19.99
CA LEU A 138 4.71 -3.66 20.55
C LEU A 138 6.10 -4.09 21.02
N GLY A 139 7.15 -3.29 20.74
CA GLY A 139 8.52 -3.64 21.07
C GLY A 139 9.10 -4.77 20.21
N VAL A 140 8.39 -5.18 19.15
CA VAL A 140 8.86 -6.22 18.20
C VAL A 140 10.08 -5.72 17.42
N VAL A 141 10.09 -4.41 17.12
CA VAL A 141 11.18 -3.77 16.36
C VAL A 141 11.58 -2.46 17.02
N THR A 142 12.87 -2.23 17.17
CA THR A 142 13.39 -0.93 17.68
C THR A 142 13.49 0.08 16.55
N ILE A 143 13.46 1.38 16.90
CA ILE A 143 13.65 2.46 15.92
C ILE A 143 15.02 2.37 15.24
N GLU A 144 16.04 1.88 15.95
CA GLU A 144 17.37 1.68 15.39
C GLU A 144 17.40 0.55 14.36
N GLN A 145 16.71 -0.56 14.63
CA GLN A 145 16.56 -1.65 13.67
C GLN A 145 15.81 -1.19 12.43
N LEU A 146 14.72 -0.43 12.57
CA LEU A 146 14.00 0.14 11.44
C LEU A 146 14.88 1.01 10.57
N LYS A 147 15.76 1.83 11.18
CA LYS A 147 16.72 2.62 10.41
C LYS A 147 17.76 1.77 9.68
N LYS A 148 18.25 0.69 10.29
CA LYS A 148 19.18 -0.25 9.63
C LYS A 148 18.51 -0.99 8.47
N TRP A 149 17.22 -1.27 8.56
CA TRP A 149 16.46 -2.02 7.56
C TRP A 149 15.96 -1.19 6.37
N ARG A 150 16.26 0.12 6.34
CA ARG A 150 15.89 1.00 5.21
C ARG A 150 16.28 0.44 3.84
N GLY A 151 17.54 -0.01 3.70
CA GLY A 151 18.02 -0.59 2.45
C GLY A 151 17.24 -1.84 2.03
N TYR A 152 16.98 -2.73 2.97
CA TYR A 152 16.18 -3.93 2.71
C TYR A 152 14.73 -3.60 2.37
N PHE A 153 14.14 -2.59 3.04
CA PHE A 153 12.80 -2.13 2.74
C PHE A 153 12.71 -1.54 1.33
N ILE A 154 13.67 -0.73 0.91
CA ILE A 154 13.73 -0.17 -0.45
C ILE A 154 13.76 -1.29 -1.48
N VAL A 155 14.66 -2.26 -1.33
CA VAL A 155 14.73 -3.42 -2.24
C VAL A 155 13.42 -4.20 -2.24
N GLY A 156 12.84 -4.46 -1.07
CA GLY A 156 11.54 -5.12 -0.92
C GLY A 156 10.41 -4.36 -1.62
N ALA A 157 10.36 -3.03 -1.49
CA ALA A 157 9.37 -2.17 -2.13
C ALA A 157 9.47 -2.25 -3.67
N PHE A 158 10.69 -2.28 -4.22
CA PHE A 158 10.89 -2.46 -5.65
C PHE A 158 10.51 -3.86 -6.14
N VAL A 159 10.80 -4.91 -5.37
CA VAL A 159 10.39 -6.28 -5.70
C VAL A 159 8.87 -6.41 -5.67
N VAL A 160 8.21 -5.90 -4.63
CA VAL A 160 6.75 -5.92 -4.51
C VAL A 160 6.10 -5.14 -5.65
N SER A 161 6.59 -3.94 -5.96
CA SER A 161 6.07 -3.15 -7.08
C SER A 161 6.26 -3.87 -8.42
N ALA A 162 7.40 -4.51 -8.67
CA ALA A 162 7.64 -5.26 -9.91
C ALA A 162 6.70 -6.46 -10.10
N VAL A 163 6.24 -7.07 -8.99
CA VAL A 163 5.30 -8.20 -9.05
C VAL A 163 3.86 -7.73 -9.28
N ILE A 164 3.49 -6.58 -8.69
CA ILE A 164 2.12 -6.09 -8.69
C ILE A 164 1.80 -5.24 -9.93
N THR A 165 2.76 -4.40 -10.36
CA THR A 165 2.57 -3.52 -11.52
C THR A 165 2.92 -4.24 -12.83
N PRO A 166 2.36 -3.81 -13.97
CA PRO A 166 2.85 -4.24 -15.27
C PRO A 166 4.36 -4.02 -15.38
N PRO A 167 5.06 -4.72 -16.27
CA PRO A 167 6.51 -4.61 -16.43
C PRO A 167 6.91 -3.29 -17.11
N ASP A 168 6.51 -2.16 -16.50
CA ASP A 168 6.88 -0.81 -16.91
C ASP A 168 7.53 -0.03 -15.75
N VAL A 169 8.57 0.73 -16.08
CA VAL A 169 9.38 1.45 -15.08
C VAL A 169 8.56 2.52 -14.37
N VAL A 170 7.62 3.17 -15.05
CA VAL A 170 6.83 4.26 -14.47
C VAL A 170 5.87 3.75 -13.42
N SER A 171 5.10 2.70 -13.71
CA SER A 171 4.19 2.09 -12.72
C SER A 171 4.96 1.55 -11.52
N GLN A 172 6.11 0.89 -11.76
CA GLN A 172 6.96 0.38 -10.71
C GLN A 172 7.48 1.49 -9.79
N LEU A 173 8.02 2.58 -10.36
CA LEU A 173 8.48 3.74 -9.58
C LEU A 173 7.33 4.45 -8.87
N ALA A 174 6.18 4.58 -9.53
CA ALA A 174 5.00 5.21 -8.96
C ALA A 174 4.47 4.51 -7.71
N LEU A 175 4.72 3.20 -7.55
CA LEU A 175 4.39 2.44 -6.33
C LEU A 175 5.57 2.42 -5.34
N ALA A 176 6.79 2.15 -5.81
CA ALA A 176 7.96 1.99 -4.94
C ALA A 176 8.35 3.28 -4.21
N ILE A 177 8.35 4.44 -4.89
CA ILE A 177 8.74 5.72 -4.28
C ILE A 177 7.80 6.11 -3.14
N PRO A 178 6.45 6.15 -3.31
CA PRO A 178 5.55 6.40 -2.20
C PRO A 178 5.71 5.41 -1.05
N MET A 179 5.91 4.12 -1.32
CA MET A 179 6.16 3.12 -0.26
C MET A 179 7.38 3.48 0.58
N CYS A 180 8.49 3.88 -0.05
CA CYS A 180 9.70 4.28 0.65
C CYS A 180 9.49 5.56 1.50
N LEU A 181 8.76 6.55 0.95
CA LEU A 181 8.41 7.78 1.68
C LEU A 181 7.50 7.49 2.87
N LEU A 182 6.50 6.63 2.68
CA LEU A 182 5.58 6.21 3.74
C LEU A 182 6.31 5.45 4.85
N TYR A 183 7.32 4.64 4.52
CA TYR A 183 8.16 3.98 5.51
C TYR A 183 8.93 4.98 6.37
N GLU A 184 9.54 6.00 5.76
CA GLU A 184 10.23 7.08 6.51
C GLU A 184 9.26 7.88 7.39
N LEU A 185 8.06 8.19 6.86
CA LEU A 185 6.99 8.81 7.66
C LEU A 185 6.61 7.92 8.84
N GLY A 186 6.51 6.61 8.64
CA GLY A 186 6.23 5.64 9.69
C GLY A 186 7.30 5.66 10.80
N ILE A 187 8.58 5.68 10.44
CA ILE A 187 9.68 5.81 11.40
C ILE A 187 9.61 7.15 12.15
N TRP A 188 9.30 8.24 11.46
CA TRP A 188 9.17 9.56 12.07
C TRP A 188 8.00 9.60 13.06
N CYS A 189 6.83 9.08 12.66
CA CYS A 189 5.67 8.94 13.54
C CYS A 189 5.99 8.05 14.75
N ALA A 190 6.65 6.91 14.53
CA ALA A 190 7.05 6.01 15.62
C ALA A 190 7.91 6.73 16.66
N LYS A 191 8.85 7.58 16.24
CA LYS A 191 9.67 8.38 17.17
C LYS A 191 8.86 9.37 18.00
N LEU A 192 7.81 9.97 17.41
CA LEU A 192 6.95 10.93 18.12
C LEU A 192 6.07 10.24 19.16
N PHE A 193 5.54 9.06 18.83
CA PHE A 193 4.61 8.33 19.68
C PHE A 193 5.27 7.41 20.71
N ILE A 194 6.53 6.99 20.45
CA ILE A 194 7.27 6.11 21.35
C ILE A 194 8.37 6.92 22.05
N LYS A 195 8.00 7.61 23.10
CA LYS A 195 8.97 8.14 24.05
C LYS A 195 9.56 6.96 24.84
N HIS A 196 10.80 6.59 24.50
CA HIS A 196 11.63 5.61 25.24
C HIS A 196 11.13 4.16 25.27
N THR A 197 11.32 3.44 24.19
CA THR A 197 11.43 1.97 24.27
C THR A 197 12.91 1.65 24.50
N LYS A 198 13.27 1.30 25.74
CA LYS A 198 14.58 0.71 26.07
C LYS A 198 14.74 -0.56 25.24
N ALA A 199 15.89 -0.75 24.59
CA ALA A 199 16.20 -2.00 23.90
C ALA A 199 16.07 -3.19 24.86
N PRO A 200 15.46 -4.32 24.44
CA PRO A 200 15.32 -5.50 25.30
C PRO A 200 16.66 -6.17 25.70
N ASP A 201 17.75 -5.82 25.02
CA ASP A 201 19.05 -6.53 25.11
C ASP A 201 20.19 -5.69 25.73
N ALA A 202 19.90 -4.86 26.71
CA ALA A 202 20.96 -4.37 27.57
C ALA A 202 21.09 -5.36 28.75
N GLU A 203 21.81 -6.46 28.53
CA GLU A 203 22.38 -7.22 29.66
C GLU A 203 23.15 -6.24 30.56
N PRO A 204 22.93 -6.27 31.90
CA PRO A 204 23.73 -5.47 32.81
C PRO A 204 25.18 -5.99 32.73
N GLU A 205 26.10 -5.11 32.28
CA GLU A 205 27.54 -5.33 32.48
C GLU A 205 27.74 -5.66 33.97
N THR A 206 27.96 -6.93 34.26
CA THR A 206 28.49 -7.37 35.54
C THR A 206 29.81 -6.70 35.73
N LYS A 207 29.83 -5.63 36.55
CA LYS A 207 31.05 -5.12 37.12
C LYS A 207 31.74 -6.28 37.83
N VAL A 208 32.78 -6.80 37.18
CA VAL A 208 33.75 -7.66 37.88
C VAL A 208 34.51 -6.74 38.80
N ASP A 209 34.11 -6.71 40.05
CA ASP A 209 34.86 -6.10 41.13
C ASP A 209 36.14 -6.93 41.32
N GLY A 210 37.23 -6.42 40.83
CA GLY A 210 38.55 -6.97 41.10
C GLY A 210 39.02 -6.54 42.47
N THR A 211 38.75 -7.41 43.45
CA THR A 211 39.45 -7.37 44.74
C THR A 211 40.39 -8.55 44.85
N ALA A 212 41.68 -8.31 44.79
CA ALA A 212 42.74 -8.80 45.67
C ALA A 212 44.11 -8.46 45.08
#